data_aa9a797d580f4983e00d83107c3e24e7
#
_entry.id   aa9a797d580f4983e00d83107c3e24e7
#
_cell.length_a   1.000
_cell.length_b   1.000
_cell.length_c   1.000
_cell.angle_alpha   90.00
_cell.angle_beta   90.00
_cell.angle_gamma   90.00
#
_symmetry.space_group_name_H-M   'P 1'
#
loop_
_entity.id
_entity.type
_entity.pdbx_description
1 polymer ?
#
loop_
_entity_poly.entity_id
_entity_poly.type
_entity_poly.pdbx_seq_one_letter_code
_entity_poly.pdbx_strand_id
1 'polypeptide(L)'
;MIMSSTATCVRTRTRFAPSPTGFIHLGNIRSALYPWAFARATGGDFILRIEDTDEVRSTQAAVDVIIESMSWLGLYYDEGPFYQMQRMDRYREVLAQLLASGHVYPCYMSVAELDALRERQTEAKEKPRYDGTWRPEPGKTLPQVPDGVQPVLRFKNPQGGVVAWDDKVKGRIEISNDELDDLVIARAAPLGQVGTPTYNFCVVVDDLDMAITHVIRGDDHVNNTPRQINIFKALGKAPPVYAHLPTVLNANGEKMSKRSGAKPVTQFAAEGFLPEAVVNYLARLGWSHGDDEIFSRAQFIEWFNLDHLGKSAAQFDEIKLRWVNAQHLKAMADDALAALVADQLKKRGTVADDRLARVCALFKDRCDTTVALADWAQIFYRDVVVKPEDRSQYVTGAVKPALMLLTEKLTKCGWDKVSIAAAIKEVLAATAMKMPQLAMPVRVLVMGTTQTPSLDAILELMGREKVIARLQSS
;
A
#
# COMPACT_ATOMS: atom_id res chain seq x y z
N MET A 1 -51.41 -16.94 -7.91
CA MET A 1 -50.22 -17.06 -8.76
C MET A 1 -49.28 -15.95 -8.32
N ILE A 2 -48.38 -16.24 -7.37
CA ILE A 2 -47.45 -15.25 -6.83
C ILE A 2 -46.23 -15.27 -7.75
N MET A 3 -46.07 -14.22 -8.57
CA MET A 3 -44.86 -14.04 -9.35
C MET A 3 -43.73 -13.68 -8.38
N SER A 4 -42.85 -14.64 -8.13
CA SER A 4 -41.59 -14.42 -7.46
C SER A 4 -40.71 -13.53 -8.38
N SER A 5 -40.61 -12.25 -8.06
CA SER A 5 -39.63 -11.36 -8.63
C SER A 5 -38.25 -11.82 -8.13
N THR A 6 -37.54 -12.62 -8.92
CA THR A 6 -36.11 -12.83 -8.73
C THR A 6 -35.43 -11.49 -9.05
N ALA A 7 -35.23 -10.65 -8.03
CA ALA A 7 -34.30 -9.55 -8.12
C ALA A 7 -32.95 -10.18 -8.49
N THR A 8 -32.49 -9.98 -9.72
CA THR A 8 -31.14 -10.31 -10.14
C THR A 8 -30.19 -9.52 -9.23
N CYS A 9 -29.58 -10.20 -8.27
CA CYS A 9 -28.58 -9.60 -7.40
C CYS A 9 -27.44 -9.10 -8.32
N VAL A 10 -27.32 -7.77 -8.45
CA VAL A 10 -26.27 -7.17 -9.26
C VAL A 10 -24.95 -7.53 -8.62
N ARG A 11 -24.09 -8.25 -9.34
CA ARG A 11 -22.77 -8.65 -8.86
C ARG A 11 -21.96 -7.41 -8.50
N THR A 12 -21.36 -7.39 -7.33
CA THR A 12 -20.49 -6.28 -6.90
C THR A 12 -19.31 -6.15 -7.85
N ARG A 13 -19.05 -4.93 -8.32
CA ARG A 13 -17.89 -4.61 -9.16
C ARG A 13 -17.21 -3.36 -8.60
N THR A 14 -15.96 -3.49 -8.22
CA THR A 14 -15.12 -2.42 -7.68
C THR A 14 -13.90 -2.23 -8.57
N ARG A 15 -13.18 -1.14 -8.36
CA ARG A 15 -11.97 -0.87 -9.12
C ARG A 15 -10.91 -0.15 -8.30
N PHE A 16 -9.66 -0.40 -8.65
CA PHE A 16 -8.53 0.47 -8.38
C PHE A 16 -8.13 1.19 -9.66
N ALA A 17 -8.04 2.52 -9.61
CA ALA A 17 -7.84 3.35 -10.79
C ALA A 17 -6.68 4.35 -10.56
N PRO A 18 -5.43 3.85 -10.46
CA PRO A 18 -4.28 4.71 -10.21
C PRO A 18 -3.83 5.45 -11.46
N SER A 19 -3.37 6.71 -11.29
CA SER A 19 -2.60 7.43 -12.30
C SER A 19 -1.12 7.07 -12.18
N PRO A 20 -0.45 6.61 -13.26
CA PRO A 20 0.94 6.11 -13.20
C PRO A 20 1.95 7.26 -13.27
N THR A 21 1.88 8.21 -12.33
CA THR A 21 2.71 9.41 -12.27
C THR A 21 3.89 9.30 -11.29
N GLY A 22 4.40 8.09 -11.08
CA GLY A 22 5.55 7.76 -10.23
C GLY A 22 5.25 6.59 -9.28
N PHE A 23 6.10 6.36 -8.26
CA PHE A 23 5.95 5.21 -7.37
C PHE A 23 4.67 5.28 -6.53
N ILE A 24 4.16 4.09 -6.14
CA ILE A 24 3.00 3.91 -5.26
C ILE A 24 3.48 3.78 -3.81
N HIS A 25 2.86 4.53 -2.89
CA HIS A 25 3.12 4.45 -1.45
C HIS A 25 1.95 3.78 -0.71
N LEU A 26 2.11 3.47 0.59
CA LEU A 26 1.11 2.75 1.39
C LEU A 26 -0.27 3.43 1.38
N GLY A 27 -0.33 4.77 1.38
CA GLY A 27 -1.59 5.50 1.31
C GLY A 27 -2.37 5.26 0.00
N ASN A 28 -1.66 5.13 -1.13
CA ASN A 28 -2.29 4.80 -2.42
C ASN A 28 -2.75 3.34 -2.44
N ILE A 29 -1.90 2.41 -1.97
CA ILE A 29 -2.23 0.97 -2.03
C ILE A 29 -3.38 0.61 -1.09
N ARG A 30 -3.61 1.37 0.00
CA ARG A 30 -4.83 1.24 0.81
C ARG A 30 -6.09 1.48 -0.02
N SER A 31 -6.05 2.41 -0.98
CA SER A 31 -7.16 2.66 -1.91
C SER A 31 -7.36 1.54 -2.94
N ALA A 32 -6.40 0.60 -3.07
CA ALA A 32 -6.58 -0.66 -3.78
C ALA A 32 -7.09 -1.77 -2.84
N LEU A 33 -6.60 -1.79 -1.59
CA LEU A 33 -6.91 -2.84 -0.62
C LEU A 33 -8.40 -2.93 -0.28
N TYR A 34 -9.05 -1.81 -0.01
CA TYR A 34 -10.47 -1.83 0.42
C TYR A 34 -11.44 -2.18 -0.71
N PRO A 35 -11.35 -1.65 -1.95
CA PRO A 35 -12.19 -2.13 -3.04
C PRO A 35 -11.91 -3.60 -3.39
N TRP A 36 -10.65 -4.06 -3.29
CA TRP A 36 -10.31 -5.47 -3.44
C TRP A 36 -10.98 -6.33 -2.35
N ALA A 37 -10.85 -5.95 -1.08
CA ALA A 37 -11.44 -6.67 0.04
C ALA A 37 -12.97 -6.72 -0.07
N PHE A 38 -13.62 -5.62 -0.46
CA PHE A 38 -15.07 -5.56 -0.64
C PHE A 38 -15.54 -6.47 -1.78
N ALA A 39 -14.82 -6.49 -2.90
CA ALA A 39 -15.13 -7.43 -3.99
C ALA A 39 -15.01 -8.88 -3.50
N ARG A 40 -13.94 -9.24 -2.78
CA ARG A 40 -13.76 -10.60 -2.24
C ARG A 40 -14.83 -10.96 -1.21
N ALA A 41 -15.16 -10.06 -0.29
CA ALA A 41 -16.17 -10.27 0.75
C ALA A 41 -17.58 -10.50 0.17
N THR A 42 -17.88 -9.89 -0.99
CA THR A 42 -19.20 -9.97 -1.63
C THR A 42 -19.25 -10.94 -2.81
N GLY A 43 -18.19 -11.68 -3.09
CA GLY A 43 -18.10 -12.57 -4.26
C GLY A 43 -18.15 -11.83 -5.60
N GLY A 44 -17.73 -10.58 -5.61
CA GLY A 44 -17.70 -9.69 -6.77
C GLY A 44 -16.40 -9.70 -7.55
N ASP A 45 -16.24 -8.73 -8.45
CA ASP A 45 -15.06 -8.54 -9.29
C ASP A 45 -14.29 -7.27 -8.87
N PHE A 46 -12.98 -7.36 -8.90
CA PHE A 46 -12.04 -6.24 -8.69
C PHE A 46 -11.29 -5.93 -9.97
N ILE A 47 -11.42 -4.69 -10.47
CA ILE A 47 -10.92 -4.25 -11.76
C ILE A 47 -9.71 -3.34 -11.57
N LEU A 48 -8.66 -3.52 -12.37
CA LEU A 48 -7.54 -2.59 -12.47
C LEU A 48 -7.69 -1.71 -13.71
N ARG A 49 -7.71 -0.38 -13.50
CA ARG A 49 -7.71 0.62 -14.58
C ARG A 49 -6.56 1.60 -14.39
N ILE A 50 -5.74 1.77 -15.39
CA ILE A 50 -4.64 2.72 -15.42
C ILE A 50 -5.13 4.04 -16.02
N GLU A 51 -5.10 5.11 -15.23
CA GLU A 51 -5.53 6.44 -15.66
C GLU A 51 -4.33 7.24 -16.20
N ASP A 52 -3.97 6.96 -17.45
CA ASP A 52 -2.77 7.44 -18.16
C ASP A 52 -3.03 8.63 -19.10
N THR A 53 -4.15 9.35 -18.93
CA THR A 53 -4.52 10.52 -19.75
C THR A 53 -3.59 11.73 -19.59
N ASP A 54 -2.72 11.74 -18.60
CA ASP A 54 -1.61 12.68 -18.47
C ASP A 54 -0.34 12.06 -19.08
N GLU A 55 -0.25 12.11 -20.40
CA GLU A 55 0.84 11.49 -21.17
C GLU A 55 2.23 11.98 -20.76
N VAL A 56 2.35 13.24 -20.30
CA VAL A 56 3.64 13.83 -19.90
C VAL A 56 4.19 13.19 -18.62
N ARG A 57 3.32 12.86 -17.67
CA ARG A 57 3.71 12.32 -16.36
C ARG A 57 3.53 10.81 -16.25
N SER A 58 2.80 10.18 -17.15
CA SER A 58 2.55 8.74 -17.14
C SER A 58 3.74 7.99 -17.77
N THR A 59 4.23 6.96 -17.07
CA THR A 59 5.34 6.13 -17.55
C THR A 59 5.04 4.65 -17.37
N GLN A 60 5.55 3.80 -18.29
CA GLN A 60 5.42 2.35 -18.15
C GLN A 60 6.08 1.83 -16.88
N ALA A 61 7.24 2.37 -16.50
CA ALA A 61 7.91 2.00 -15.26
C ALA A 61 7.04 2.23 -14.01
N ALA A 62 6.21 3.30 -14.00
CA ALA A 62 5.28 3.53 -12.89
C ALA A 62 4.12 2.52 -12.89
N VAL A 63 3.64 2.10 -14.06
CA VAL A 63 2.65 1.01 -14.19
C VAL A 63 3.22 -0.30 -13.66
N ASP A 64 4.44 -0.65 -14.05
CA ASP A 64 5.11 -1.88 -13.63
C ASP A 64 5.24 -1.93 -12.09
N VAL A 65 5.63 -0.82 -11.45
CA VAL A 65 5.71 -0.72 -9.99
C VAL A 65 4.34 -0.86 -9.31
N ILE A 66 3.26 -0.35 -9.93
CA ILE A 66 1.89 -0.54 -9.41
C ILE A 66 1.54 -2.03 -9.43
N ILE A 67 1.74 -2.71 -10.56
CA ILE A 67 1.43 -4.13 -10.73
C ILE A 67 2.30 -5.00 -9.80
N GLU A 68 3.59 -4.72 -9.70
CA GLU A 68 4.52 -5.41 -8.79
C GLU A 68 4.07 -5.26 -7.32
N SER A 69 3.73 -4.04 -6.91
CA SER A 69 3.25 -3.76 -5.54
C SER A 69 1.94 -4.50 -5.22
N MET A 70 0.99 -4.52 -6.15
CA MET A 70 -0.27 -5.25 -6.00
C MET A 70 -0.02 -6.76 -5.95
N SER A 71 0.82 -7.28 -6.82
CA SER A 71 1.19 -8.70 -6.88
C SER A 71 1.87 -9.14 -5.58
N TRP A 72 2.84 -8.37 -5.09
CA TRP A 72 3.51 -8.66 -3.81
C TRP A 72 2.54 -8.71 -2.64
N LEU A 73 1.55 -7.79 -2.60
CA LEU A 73 0.51 -7.78 -1.57
C LEU A 73 -0.61 -8.81 -1.83
N GLY A 74 -0.58 -9.54 -2.94
CA GLY A 74 -1.63 -10.49 -3.32
C GLY A 74 -2.98 -9.84 -3.63
N LEU A 75 -2.99 -8.59 -4.09
CA LEU A 75 -4.17 -7.85 -4.51
C LEU A 75 -4.44 -8.09 -6.00
N TYR A 76 -4.75 -9.35 -6.35
CA TYR A 76 -4.99 -9.74 -7.73
C TYR A 76 -6.33 -9.19 -8.23
N TYR A 77 -6.31 -8.59 -9.42
CA TYR A 77 -7.50 -8.13 -10.13
C TYR A 77 -8.10 -9.25 -10.99
N ASP A 78 -9.39 -9.17 -11.24
CA ASP A 78 -10.13 -10.16 -12.06
C ASP A 78 -10.16 -9.73 -13.52
N GLU A 79 -10.17 -8.40 -13.79
CA GLU A 79 -10.17 -7.81 -15.12
C GLU A 79 -9.18 -6.65 -15.21
N GLY A 80 -8.57 -6.48 -16.37
CA GLY A 80 -7.59 -5.43 -16.64
C GLY A 80 -6.16 -5.97 -16.78
N PRO A 81 -5.14 -5.08 -16.73
CA PRO A 81 -5.27 -3.63 -16.62
C PRO A 81 -5.88 -3.00 -17.88
N PHE A 82 -6.89 -2.15 -17.70
CA PHE A 82 -7.43 -1.30 -18.76
C PHE A 82 -6.69 0.02 -18.77
N TYR A 83 -6.32 0.53 -19.96
CA TYR A 83 -5.62 1.80 -20.13
C TYR A 83 -6.56 2.84 -20.73
N GLN A 84 -6.67 4.02 -20.13
CA GLN A 84 -7.57 5.07 -20.61
C GLN A 84 -7.18 5.58 -22.00
N MET A 85 -5.88 5.70 -22.31
CA MET A 85 -5.42 6.10 -23.63
C MET A 85 -5.81 5.12 -24.75
N GLN A 86 -6.05 3.85 -24.44
CA GLN A 86 -6.53 2.85 -25.41
C GLN A 86 -8.06 2.95 -25.65
N ARG A 87 -8.77 3.79 -24.91
CA ARG A 87 -10.24 3.92 -24.94
C ARG A 87 -10.71 5.24 -25.59
N MET A 88 -9.80 5.96 -26.26
CA MET A 88 -10.08 7.29 -26.84
C MET A 88 -11.27 7.30 -27.79
N ASP A 89 -11.46 6.27 -28.61
CA ASP A 89 -12.58 6.19 -29.54
C ASP A 89 -13.92 6.09 -28.79
N ARG A 90 -13.95 5.31 -27.73
CA ARG A 90 -15.14 5.21 -26.87
C ARG A 90 -15.49 6.54 -26.21
N TYR A 91 -14.51 7.28 -25.73
CA TYR A 91 -14.73 8.60 -25.18
C TYR A 91 -15.28 9.57 -26.23
N ARG A 92 -14.76 9.53 -27.47
CA ARG A 92 -15.27 10.35 -28.58
C ARG A 92 -16.73 10.06 -28.91
N GLU A 93 -17.13 8.78 -28.91
CA GLU A 93 -18.54 8.38 -29.11
C GLU A 93 -19.45 8.99 -28.05
N VAL A 94 -19.11 8.87 -26.76
CA VAL A 94 -19.92 9.38 -25.65
C VAL A 94 -19.94 10.93 -25.67
N LEU A 95 -18.81 11.58 -26.00
CA LEU A 95 -18.78 13.04 -26.17
C LEU A 95 -19.70 13.49 -27.31
N ALA A 96 -19.70 12.79 -28.45
CA ALA A 96 -20.60 13.09 -29.57
C ALA A 96 -22.08 12.94 -29.17
N GLN A 97 -22.42 11.90 -28.39
CA GLN A 97 -23.75 11.69 -27.82
C GLN A 97 -24.19 12.86 -26.91
N LEU A 98 -23.31 13.29 -25.99
CA LEU A 98 -23.59 14.41 -25.08
C LEU A 98 -23.69 15.76 -25.82
N LEU A 99 -22.91 15.94 -26.88
CA LEU A 99 -22.97 17.14 -27.74
C LEU A 99 -24.30 17.19 -28.49
N ALA A 100 -24.71 16.07 -29.12
CA ALA A 100 -25.96 15.94 -29.84
C ALA A 100 -27.20 16.15 -28.95
N SER A 101 -27.12 15.72 -27.68
CA SER A 101 -28.18 15.90 -26.68
C SER A 101 -28.19 17.29 -26.00
N GLY A 102 -27.24 18.17 -26.34
CA GLY A 102 -27.13 19.52 -25.77
C GLY A 102 -26.60 19.59 -24.33
N HIS A 103 -26.07 18.48 -23.81
CA HIS A 103 -25.43 18.45 -22.48
C HIS A 103 -23.95 18.89 -22.52
N VAL A 104 -23.40 19.11 -23.69
CA VAL A 104 -22.04 19.58 -23.93
C VAL A 104 -22.07 20.68 -24.98
N TYR A 105 -21.17 21.64 -24.88
CA TYR A 105 -21.05 22.72 -25.84
C TYR A 105 -19.58 23.15 -26.03
N PRO A 106 -19.23 23.72 -27.22
CA PRO A 106 -17.92 24.26 -27.45
C PRO A 106 -17.75 25.62 -26.71
N CYS A 107 -16.59 25.79 -26.08
CA CYS A 107 -16.21 27.03 -25.41
C CYS A 107 -14.89 27.52 -25.95
N TYR A 108 -14.89 28.77 -26.45
CA TYR A 108 -13.74 29.40 -27.08
C TYR A 108 -13.01 30.39 -26.18
N MET A 109 -13.37 30.44 -24.86
CA MET A 109 -12.64 31.24 -23.88
C MET A 109 -11.22 30.75 -23.74
N SER A 110 -10.26 31.62 -23.99
CA SER A 110 -8.84 31.31 -23.81
C SER A 110 -8.46 31.16 -22.31
N VAL A 111 -7.30 30.57 -22.05
CA VAL A 111 -6.76 30.43 -20.68
C VAL A 111 -6.55 31.83 -20.07
N ALA A 112 -6.01 32.77 -20.84
CA ALA A 112 -5.76 34.14 -20.37
C ALA A 112 -7.06 34.87 -19.98
N GLU A 113 -8.12 34.74 -20.78
CA GLU A 113 -9.45 35.33 -20.47
C GLU A 113 -10.05 34.70 -19.21
N LEU A 114 -9.92 33.36 -19.05
CA LEU A 114 -10.40 32.64 -17.86
C LEU A 114 -9.64 33.07 -16.60
N ASP A 115 -8.34 33.25 -16.70
CA ASP A 115 -7.50 33.68 -15.58
C ASP A 115 -7.82 35.15 -15.20
N ALA A 116 -7.95 36.03 -16.15
CA ALA A 116 -8.40 37.42 -15.92
C ALA A 116 -9.81 37.47 -15.29
N LEU A 117 -10.73 36.57 -15.71
CA LEU A 117 -12.04 36.45 -15.08
C LEU A 117 -11.93 36.05 -13.63
N ARG A 118 -11.12 35.04 -13.32
CA ARG A 118 -10.90 34.55 -11.95
C ARG A 118 -10.25 35.58 -11.04
N GLU A 119 -9.31 36.36 -11.56
CA GLU A 119 -8.70 37.48 -10.83
C GLU A 119 -9.75 38.52 -10.45
N ARG A 120 -10.57 38.99 -11.40
CA ARG A 120 -11.66 39.92 -11.11
C ARG A 120 -12.66 39.39 -10.08
N GLN A 121 -13.02 38.09 -10.17
CA GLN A 121 -13.91 37.47 -9.20
C GLN A 121 -13.26 37.40 -7.80
N THR A 122 -11.96 37.13 -7.74
CA THR A 122 -11.21 37.12 -6.48
C THR A 122 -11.16 38.52 -5.84
N GLU A 123 -10.89 39.55 -6.62
CA GLU A 123 -10.92 40.96 -6.18
C GLU A 123 -12.31 41.39 -5.68
N ALA A 124 -13.36 40.90 -6.36
CA ALA A 124 -14.75 41.12 -5.96
C ALA A 124 -15.19 40.23 -4.75
N LYS A 125 -14.31 39.38 -4.21
CA LYS A 125 -14.61 38.40 -3.16
C LYS A 125 -15.68 37.38 -3.58
N GLU A 126 -15.80 37.11 -4.85
CA GLU A 126 -16.63 36.07 -5.43
C GLU A 126 -15.82 34.78 -5.57
N LYS A 127 -16.52 33.63 -5.66
CA LYS A 127 -15.87 32.33 -5.90
C LYS A 127 -15.34 32.26 -7.34
N PRO A 128 -14.00 32.12 -7.56
CA PRO A 128 -13.44 32.05 -8.90
C PRO A 128 -13.96 30.84 -9.66
N ARG A 129 -14.61 31.05 -10.81
CA ARG A 129 -15.17 30.01 -11.66
C ARG A 129 -15.41 30.50 -13.07
N TYR A 130 -15.67 29.62 -14.00
CA TYR A 130 -16.16 29.96 -15.32
C TYR A 130 -17.59 30.54 -15.22
N ASP A 131 -17.84 31.66 -15.87
CA ASP A 131 -19.07 32.42 -15.76
C ASP A 131 -20.20 32.01 -16.72
N GLY A 132 -19.95 31.00 -17.56
CA GLY A 132 -20.90 30.55 -18.55
C GLY A 132 -20.98 31.45 -19.83
N THR A 133 -19.98 32.31 -20.12
CA THR A 133 -19.97 33.19 -21.29
C THR A 133 -20.37 32.47 -22.57
N TRP A 134 -19.82 31.29 -22.85
CA TRP A 134 -20.09 30.46 -24.03
C TRP A 134 -21.23 29.46 -23.87
N ARG A 135 -21.87 29.43 -22.70
CA ARG A 135 -22.97 28.51 -22.41
C ARG A 135 -24.21 28.92 -23.23
N PRO A 136 -24.73 28.00 -24.09
CA PRO A 136 -25.96 28.29 -24.84
C PRO A 136 -27.20 28.25 -23.92
N GLU A 137 -27.99 29.33 -23.93
CA GLU A 137 -29.21 29.44 -23.14
C GLU A 137 -30.32 30.10 -23.99
N PRO A 138 -31.61 29.82 -23.72
CA PRO A 138 -32.69 30.48 -24.43
C PRO A 138 -32.60 32.01 -24.34
N GLY A 139 -32.61 32.67 -25.49
CA GLY A 139 -32.54 34.12 -25.55
C GLY A 139 -31.15 34.74 -25.36
N LYS A 140 -30.12 33.96 -25.12
CA LYS A 140 -28.75 34.46 -25.00
C LYS A 140 -28.05 34.52 -26.36
N THR A 141 -27.53 35.67 -26.70
CA THR A 141 -26.61 35.81 -27.85
C THR A 141 -25.21 35.44 -27.42
N LEU A 142 -24.64 34.41 -28.05
CA LEU A 142 -23.26 34.00 -27.79
C LEU A 142 -22.26 34.97 -28.43
N PRO A 143 -21.06 35.12 -27.89
CA PRO A 143 -19.98 35.87 -28.50
C PRO A 143 -19.66 35.37 -29.91
N GLN A 144 -19.09 36.26 -30.74
CA GLN A 144 -18.56 35.84 -32.04
C GLN A 144 -17.38 34.88 -31.84
N VAL A 145 -17.39 33.76 -32.58
CA VAL A 145 -16.30 32.79 -32.52
C VAL A 145 -15.01 33.45 -33.02
N PRO A 146 -13.94 33.45 -32.21
CA PRO A 146 -12.66 34.05 -32.62
C PRO A 146 -12.01 33.21 -33.73
N ASP A 147 -11.42 33.91 -34.72
CA ASP A 147 -10.71 33.24 -35.80
C ASP A 147 -9.53 32.40 -35.29
N GLY A 148 -9.41 31.17 -35.78
CA GLY A 148 -8.28 30.28 -35.47
C GLY A 148 -8.24 29.71 -34.05
N VAL A 149 -9.20 30.01 -33.20
CA VAL A 149 -9.27 29.48 -31.84
C VAL A 149 -9.94 28.09 -31.82
N GLN A 150 -9.27 27.14 -31.25
CA GLN A 150 -9.79 25.77 -31.05
C GLN A 150 -10.61 25.72 -29.76
N PRO A 151 -11.86 25.21 -29.79
CA PRO A 151 -12.69 25.17 -28.61
C PRO A 151 -12.32 24.00 -27.69
N VAL A 152 -12.47 24.20 -26.39
CA VAL A 152 -12.63 23.12 -25.43
C VAL A 152 -14.11 22.70 -25.40
N LEU A 153 -14.38 21.46 -24.98
CA LEU A 153 -15.75 21.04 -24.72
C LEU A 153 -16.07 21.14 -23.23
N ARG A 154 -17.17 21.84 -22.91
CA ARG A 154 -17.66 21.97 -21.54
C ARG A 154 -18.95 21.18 -21.34
N PHE A 155 -19.02 20.48 -20.20
CA PHE A 155 -20.25 19.88 -19.72
C PHE A 155 -21.18 20.97 -19.20
N LYS A 156 -22.41 21.00 -19.71
CA LYS A 156 -23.46 21.94 -19.31
C LYS A 156 -24.05 21.50 -17.98
N ASN A 157 -23.44 21.93 -16.87
CA ASN A 157 -23.89 21.55 -15.53
C ASN A 157 -25.33 22.01 -15.29
N PRO A 158 -26.20 21.23 -14.63
CA PRO A 158 -27.51 21.71 -14.22
C PRO A 158 -27.42 23.00 -13.39
N GLN A 159 -28.36 23.92 -13.58
CA GLN A 159 -28.51 25.14 -12.78
C GLN A 159 -29.67 24.95 -11.80
N GLY A 160 -29.51 25.47 -10.59
CA GLY A 160 -30.48 25.29 -9.51
C GLY A 160 -30.55 23.87 -8.98
N GLY A 161 -31.23 23.71 -7.87
CA GLY A 161 -31.34 22.42 -7.18
C GLY A 161 -30.02 21.93 -6.59
N VAL A 162 -30.02 20.66 -6.15
CA VAL A 162 -28.86 20.06 -5.49
C VAL A 162 -28.48 18.72 -6.14
N VAL A 163 -27.20 18.41 -6.12
CA VAL A 163 -26.71 17.06 -6.34
C VAL A 163 -26.35 16.45 -4.98
N ALA A 164 -26.93 15.29 -4.70
CA ALA A 164 -26.81 14.66 -3.40
C ALA A 164 -26.53 13.16 -3.54
N TRP A 165 -25.77 12.61 -2.60
CA TRP A 165 -25.52 11.17 -2.50
C TRP A 165 -25.28 10.76 -1.04
N ASP A 166 -25.52 9.48 -0.76
CA ASP A 166 -25.23 8.88 0.54
C ASP A 166 -23.87 8.19 0.48
N ASP A 167 -22.84 8.87 0.99
CA ASP A 167 -21.50 8.33 1.06
C ASP A 167 -21.38 7.33 2.20
N LYS A 168 -20.84 6.15 1.94
CA LYS A 168 -20.73 5.09 2.94
C LYS A 168 -19.82 5.41 4.12
N VAL A 169 -18.92 6.39 3.95
CA VAL A 169 -17.98 6.83 5.01
C VAL A 169 -18.40 8.19 5.57
N LYS A 170 -18.64 9.16 4.68
CA LYS A 170 -18.91 10.56 5.08
C LYS A 170 -20.39 10.80 5.44
N GLY A 171 -21.30 9.89 5.08
CA GLY A 171 -22.74 10.07 5.25
C GLY A 171 -23.36 10.90 4.11
N ARG A 172 -24.50 11.52 4.36
CA ARG A 172 -25.19 12.33 3.37
C ARG A 172 -24.42 13.58 3.00
N ILE A 173 -24.13 13.77 1.70
CA ILE A 173 -23.49 14.95 1.14
C ILE A 173 -24.42 15.58 0.13
N GLU A 174 -24.60 16.92 0.22
CA GLU A 174 -25.42 17.72 -0.68
C GLU A 174 -24.63 18.95 -1.14
N ILE A 175 -24.60 19.18 -2.45
CA ILE A 175 -23.92 20.32 -3.06
C ILE A 175 -24.90 21.02 -3.99
N SER A 176 -25.05 22.34 -3.87
CA SER A 176 -25.84 23.11 -4.83
C SER A 176 -25.21 23.01 -6.22
N ASN A 177 -26.04 22.78 -7.24
CA ASN A 177 -25.56 22.84 -8.63
C ASN A 177 -24.99 24.21 -9.00
N ASP A 178 -25.46 25.28 -8.36
CA ASP A 178 -24.98 26.64 -8.59
C ASP A 178 -23.57 26.88 -8.05
N GLU A 179 -23.03 25.95 -7.22
CA GLU A 179 -21.64 25.95 -6.80
C GLU A 179 -20.70 25.29 -7.81
N LEU A 180 -21.25 24.56 -8.76
CA LEU A 180 -20.51 23.82 -9.77
C LEU A 180 -20.49 24.62 -11.07
N ASP A 181 -19.31 24.89 -11.60
CA ASP A 181 -19.14 25.49 -12.93
C ASP A 181 -19.24 24.44 -14.06
N ASP A 182 -19.42 24.92 -15.28
CA ASP A 182 -19.39 24.06 -16.46
C ASP A 182 -17.98 23.53 -16.69
N LEU A 183 -17.78 22.27 -16.31
CA LEU A 183 -16.49 21.58 -16.33
C LEU A 183 -15.98 21.39 -17.76
N VAL A 184 -14.71 21.65 -18.02
CA VAL A 184 -14.05 21.20 -19.26
C VAL A 184 -13.94 19.68 -19.22
N ILE A 185 -14.54 19.00 -20.19
CA ILE A 185 -14.54 17.53 -20.31
C ILE A 185 -13.71 17.01 -21.48
N ALA A 186 -13.35 17.87 -22.43
CA ALA A 186 -12.36 17.60 -23.46
C ALA A 186 -11.50 18.83 -23.73
N ARG A 187 -10.21 18.62 -23.93
CA ARG A 187 -9.22 19.67 -24.25
C ARG A 187 -9.49 20.26 -25.63
N ALA A 188 -8.87 21.40 -25.91
CA ALA A 188 -9.00 22.06 -27.22
C ALA A 188 -8.49 21.14 -28.35
N ALA A 189 -9.23 21.14 -29.44
CA ALA A 189 -8.89 20.45 -30.67
C ALA A 189 -9.39 21.22 -31.89
N PRO A 190 -8.83 20.97 -33.09
CA PRO A 190 -9.33 21.58 -34.36
C PRO A 190 -10.83 21.38 -34.53
N LEU A 191 -11.48 22.33 -35.16
CA LEU A 191 -12.91 22.27 -35.44
C LEU A 191 -13.26 20.95 -36.15
N GLY A 192 -14.29 20.26 -35.66
CA GLY A 192 -14.68 18.92 -36.15
C GLY A 192 -13.90 17.75 -35.58
N GLN A 193 -12.90 18.02 -34.72
CA GLN A 193 -12.20 16.99 -33.94
C GLN A 193 -12.52 17.11 -32.45
N VAL A 194 -12.32 16.04 -31.71
CA VAL A 194 -12.48 16.01 -30.26
C VAL A 194 -11.10 15.81 -29.62
N GLY A 195 -10.70 16.76 -28.79
CA GLY A 195 -9.46 16.70 -28.05
C GLY A 195 -9.46 15.63 -26.96
N THR A 196 -8.31 15.43 -26.33
CA THR A 196 -8.15 14.48 -25.24
C THR A 196 -9.14 14.74 -24.12
N PRO A 197 -10.00 13.80 -23.74
CA PRO A 197 -10.93 13.95 -22.64
C PRO A 197 -10.23 14.15 -21.29
N THR A 198 -10.96 14.78 -20.35
CA THR A 198 -10.43 15.04 -19.01
C THR A 198 -10.88 13.97 -18.01
N TYR A 199 -10.17 13.91 -16.89
CA TYR A 199 -10.33 12.93 -15.83
C TYR A 199 -11.80 12.63 -15.45
N ASN A 200 -12.58 13.64 -15.05
CA ASN A 200 -13.95 13.41 -14.56
C ASN A 200 -14.87 12.75 -15.59
N PHE A 201 -14.69 13.07 -16.85
CA PHE A 201 -15.46 12.46 -17.93
C PHE A 201 -14.99 11.01 -18.21
N CYS A 202 -13.69 10.79 -18.36
CA CYS A 202 -13.15 9.44 -18.59
C CYS A 202 -13.56 8.45 -17.51
N VAL A 203 -13.47 8.86 -16.23
CA VAL A 203 -13.88 8.03 -15.09
C VAL A 203 -15.35 7.62 -15.18
N VAL A 204 -16.25 8.54 -15.55
CA VAL A 204 -17.68 8.20 -15.68
C VAL A 204 -17.92 7.22 -16.80
N VAL A 205 -17.34 7.43 -17.98
CA VAL A 205 -17.50 6.52 -19.12
C VAL A 205 -16.96 5.12 -18.78
N ASP A 206 -15.80 5.06 -18.15
CA ASP A 206 -15.18 3.80 -17.77
C ASP A 206 -15.98 3.07 -16.68
N ASP A 207 -16.40 3.78 -15.64
CA ASP A 207 -17.19 3.19 -14.55
C ASP A 207 -18.54 2.68 -15.08
N LEU A 208 -19.14 3.31 -16.10
CA LEU A 208 -20.33 2.82 -16.81
C LEU A 208 -20.03 1.54 -17.61
N ASP A 209 -19.05 1.59 -18.50
CA ASP A 209 -18.74 0.49 -19.41
C ASP A 209 -18.24 -0.75 -18.67
N MET A 210 -17.52 -0.55 -17.56
CA MET A 210 -17.03 -1.61 -16.67
C MET A 210 -18.08 -2.04 -15.64
N ALA A 211 -19.32 -1.46 -15.69
CA ALA A 211 -20.41 -1.73 -14.78
C ALA A 211 -20.03 -1.64 -13.30
N ILE A 212 -19.23 -0.64 -12.93
CA ILE A 212 -18.78 -0.42 -11.55
C ILE A 212 -19.98 -0.10 -10.66
N THR A 213 -20.16 -0.89 -9.62
CA THR A 213 -21.24 -0.73 -8.66
C THR A 213 -20.85 0.09 -7.43
N HIS A 214 -19.58 0.01 -7.04
CA HIS A 214 -19.05 0.72 -5.86
C HIS A 214 -17.72 1.40 -6.18
N VAL A 215 -17.64 2.68 -5.88
CA VAL A 215 -16.46 3.53 -5.99
C VAL A 215 -15.91 3.80 -4.60
N ILE A 216 -14.90 3.03 -4.21
CA ILE A 216 -14.18 3.17 -2.95
C ILE A 216 -12.85 3.85 -3.27
N ARG A 217 -12.61 5.08 -2.77
CA ARG A 217 -11.44 5.90 -3.14
C ARG A 217 -11.07 6.93 -2.07
N GLY A 218 -9.96 7.61 -2.23
CA GLY A 218 -9.54 8.68 -1.32
C GLY A 218 -10.51 9.87 -1.29
N ASP A 219 -10.63 10.53 -0.14
CA ASP A 219 -11.55 11.67 0.06
C ASP A 219 -11.10 12.97 -0.63
N ASP A 220 -9.91 13.03 -1.16
CA ASP A 220 -9.47 14.08 -2.08
C ASP A 220 -10.28 14.12 -3.39
N HIS A 221 -11.02 13.06 -3.68
CA HIS A 221 -11.94 13.00 -4.83
C HIS A 221 -13.40 13.37 -4.49
N VAL A 222 -13.75 13.74 -3.25
CA VAL A 222 -15.12 14.13 -2.88
C VAL A 222 -15.65 15.26 -3.76
N ASN A 223 -14.82 16.27 -4.04
CA ASN A 223 -15.20 17.41 -4.89
C ASN A 223 -15.41 17.07 -6.38
N ASN A 224 -14.94 15.89 -6.83
CA ASN A 224 -15.19 15.40 -8.18
C ASN A 224 -16.56 14.70 -8.28
N THR A 225 -17.02 14.11 -7.20
CA THR A 225 -18.22 13.26 -7.14
C THR A 225 -19.48 13.96 -7.65
N PRO A 226 -19.84 15.19 -7.24
CA PRO A 226 -21.05 15.83 -7.73
C PRO A 226 -21.00 16.09 -9.25
N ARG A 227 -19.82 16.42 -9.81
CA ARG A 227 -19.61 16.59 -11.25
C ARG A 227 -19.80 15.28 -12.00
N GLN A 228 -19.25 14.21 -11.48
CA GLN A 228 -19.38 12.86 -12.04
C GLN A 228 -20.85 12.39 -12.00
N ILE A 229 -21.55 12.59 -10.89
CA ILE A 229 -22.99 12.26 -10.76
C ILE A 229 -23.82 13.01 -11.80
N ASN A 230 -23.54 14.29 -12.05
CA ASN A 230 -24.26 15.05 -13.05
C ASN A 230 -23.99 14.54 -14.47
N ILE A 231 -22.78 14.08 -14.78
CA ILE A 231 -22.46 13.43 -16.07
C ILE A 231 -23.21 12.09 -16.20
N PHE A 232 -23.25 11.25 -15.13
CA PHE A 232 -24.05 10.02 -15.12
C PHE A 232 -25.52 10.31 -15.44
N LYS A 233 -26.11 11.31 -14.79
CA LYS A 233 -27.51 11.73 -15.02
C LYS A 233 -27.75 12.20 -16.45
N ALA A 234 -26.83 12.98 -17.03
CA ALA A 234 -26.91 13.45 -18.41
C ALA A 234 -26.86 12.28 -19.43
N LEU A 235 -26.20 11.19 -19.08
CA LEU A 235 -26.19 9.95 -19.84
C LEU A 235 -27.41 9.04 -19.56
N GLY A 236 -28.35 9.48 -18.71
CA GLY A 236 -29.53 8.70 -18.33
C GLY A 236 -29.20 7.46 -17.49
N LYS A 237 -28.07 7.49 -16.74
CA LYS A 237 -27.56 6.37 -15.95
C LYS A 237 -27.54 6.72 -14.46
N ALA A 238 -27.71 5.68 -13.62
CA ALA A 238 -27.53 5.81 -12.19
C ALA A 238 -26.02 5.79 -11.84
N PRO A 239 -25.58 6.68 -10.92
CA PRO A 239 -24.20 6.65 -10.43
C PRO A 239 -23.98 5.41 -9.53
N PRO A 240 -22.72 4.96 -9.36
CA PRO A 240 -22.37 3.91 -8.41
C PRO A 240 -22.54 4.39 -6.95
N VAL A 241 -22.46 3.46 -6.01
CA VAL A 241 -22.34 3.76 -4.58
C VAL A 241 -20.94 4.29 -4.29
N TYR A 242 -20.85 5.37 -3.52
CA TYR A 242 -19.56 6.00 -3.17
C TYR A 242 -19.16 5.72 -1.73
N ALA A 243 -17.86 5.53 -1.51
CA ALA A 243 -17.21 5.47 -0.20
C ALA A 243 -15.89 6.25 -0.26
N HIS A 244 -15.82 7.41 0.37
CA HIS A 244 -14.64 8.27 0.36
C HIS A 244 -13.80 8.07 1.63
N LEU A 245 -12.68 7.40 1.46
CA LEU A 245 -11.73 7.03 2.52
C LEU A 245 -10.96 8.26 2.99
N PRO A 246 -10.84 8.49 4.30
CA PRO A 246 -10.04 9.61 4.81
C PRO A 246 -8.57 9.45 4.43
N THR A 247 -7.89 10.58 4.30
CA THR A 247 -6.45 10.64 3.96
C THR A 247 -5.61 9.86 4.97
N VAL A 248 -4.54 9.21 4.50
CA VAL A 248 -3.48 8.68 5.37
C VAL A 248 -2.45 9.78 5.61
N LEU A 249 -2.14 10.02 6.88
CA LEU A 249 -1.15 10.98 7.31
C LEU A 249 0.20 10.28 7.54
N ASN A 250 1.30 11.01 7.34
CA ASN A 250 2.64 10.56 7.73
C ASN A 250 2.83 10.69 9.25
N ALA A 251 4.00 10.32 9.77
CA ALA A 251 4.33 10.42 11.19
C ALA A 251 4.25 11.86 11.75
N ASN A 252 4.36 12.88 10.89
CA ASN A 252 4.28 14.29 11.29
C ASN A 252 2.85 14.85 11.24
N GLY A 253 1.84 14.03 10.89
CA GLY A 253 0.45 14.46 10.77
C GLY A 253 0.11 15.17 9.45
N GLU A 254 1.00 15.15 8.46
CA GLU A 254 0.77 15.69 7.12
C GLU A 254 0.24 14.62 6.17
N LYS A 255 -0.44 15.01 5.09
CA LYS A 255 -0.87 14.06 4.05
C LYS A 255 0.34 13.26 3.54
N MET A 256 0.24 11.93 3.61
CA MET A 256 1.28 11.05 3.07
C MET A 256 1.43 11.28 1.57
N SER A 257 2.62 11.64 1.15
CA SER A 257 2.94 11.92 -0.25
C SER A 257 4.43 11.65 -0.53
N LYS A 258 4.78 11.54 -1.80
CA LYS A 258 6.18 11.42 -2.25
C LYS A 258 7.04 12.59 -1.75
N ARG A 259 6.48 13.80 -1.68
CA ARG A 259 7.19 15.01 -1.23
C ARG A 259 7.43 15.02 0.28
N SER A 260 6.60 14.31 1.04
CA SER A 260 6.72 14.18 2.50
C SER A 260 7.48 12.92 2.93
N GLY A 261 8.30 12.33 2.05
CA GLY A 261 9.19 11.22 2.37
C GLY A 261 8.53 9.85 2.44
N ALA A 262 7.34 9.66 1.85
CA ALA A 262 6.69 8.35 1.81
C ALA A 262 7.54 7.35 1.01
N LYS A 263 7.79 6.18 1.59
CA LYS A 263 8.52 5.06 0.96
C LYS A 263 7.65 4.39 -0.12
N PRO A 264 8.23 3.92 -1.24
CA PRO A 264 7.52 3.05 -2.17
C PRO A 264 7.17 1.70 -1.51
N VAL A 265 6.07 1.09 -1.94
CA VAL A 265 5.61 -0.21 -1.39
C VAL A 265 6.68 -1.31 -1.58
N THR A 266 7.38 -1.31 -2.70
CA THR A 266 8.47 -2.26 -3.00
C THR A 266 9.64 -2.19 -2.01
N GLN A 267 9.85 -1.04 -1.35
CA GLN A 267 10.88 -0.88 -0.34
C GLN A 267 10.56 -1.70 0.92
N PHE A 268 9.30 -1.80 1.32
CA PHE A 268 8.91 -2.64 2.47
C PHE A 268 9.19 -4.12 2.19
N ALA A 269 8.98 -4.59 0.95
CA ALA A 269 9.38 -5.93 0.53
C ALA A 269 10.91 -6.13 0.64
N ALA A 270 11.70 -5.15 0.20
CA ALA A 270 13.16 -5.19 0.29
C ALA A 270 13.66 -5.15 1.75
N GLU A 271 12.97 -4.42 2.64
CA GLU A 271 13.26 -4.36 4.09
C GLU A 271 12.82 -5.63 4.84
N GLY A 272 12.17 -6.58 4.17
CA GLY A 272 11.82 -7.88 4.72
C GLY A 272 10.49 -7.91 5.48
N PHE A 273 9.58 -6.98 5.20
CA PHE A 273 8.20 -7.08 5.69
C PHE A 273 7.44 -8.18 4.95
N LEU A 274 6.52 -8.84 5.66
CA LEU A 274 5.61 -9.82 5.10
C LEU A 274 4.41 -9.12 4.44
N PRO A 275 3.97 -9.54 3.26
CA PRO A 275 2.80 -8.95 2.61
C PRO A 275 1.54 -9.07 3.47
N GLU A 276 1.34 -10.18 4.19
CA GLU A 276 0.22 -10.38 5.11
C GLU A 276 0.21 -9.36 6.25
N ALA A 277 1.38 -9.04 6.80
CA ALA A 277 1.51 -8.04 7.86
C ALA A 277 1.21 -6.63 7.35
N VAL A 278 1.68 -6.30 6.14
CA VAL A 278 1.40 -5.00 5.52
C VAL A 278 -0.10 -4.87 5.20
N VAL A 279 -0.73 -5.92 4.68
CA VAL A 279 -2.19 -5.96 4.45
C VAL A 279 -2.96 -5.79 5.76
N ASN A 280 -2.62 -6.54 6.80
CA ASN A 280 -3.24 -6.42 8.12
C ASN A 280 -3.10 -4.99 8.69
N TYR A 281 -1.90 -4.43 8.65
CA TYR A 281 -1.66 -3.07 9.12
C TYR A 281 -2.45 -2.02 8.31
N LEU A 282 -2.44 -2.11 6.98
CA LEU A 282 -3.18 -1.19 6.10
C LEU A 282 -4.69 -1.30 6.30
N ALA A 283 -5.21 -2.51 6.56
CA ALA A 283 -6.61 -2.69 6.89
C ALA A 283 -7.00 -1.90 8.14
N ARG A 284 -6.15 -1.89 9.16
CA ARG A 284 -6.37 -1.12 10.41
C ARG A 284 -6.24 0.40 10.24
N LEU A 285 -5.67 0.88 9.13
CA LEU A 285 -5.60 2.31 8.82
C LEU A 285 -6.93 2.85 8.26
N GLY A 286 -7.99 2.76 9.02
CA GLY A 286 -9.31 3.31 8.69
C GLY A 286 -10.43 2.29 8.63
N TRP A 287 -10.19 1.03 9.04
CA TRP A 287 -11.19 0.00 9.26
C TRP A 287 -10.85 -0.79 10.52
N SER A 288 -11.85 -1.36 11.19
CA SER A 288 -11.65 -2.21 12.36
C SER A 288 -12.72 -3.29 12.47
N HIS A 289 -12.35 -4.38 13.13
CA HIS A 289 -13.24 -5.42 13.60
C HIS A 289 -13.02 -5.57 15.10
N GLY A 290 -13.85 -4.90 15.89
CA GLY A 290 -13.66 -4.81 17.34
C GLY A 290 -12.24 -4.40 17.73
N ASP A 291 -11.65 -5.14 18.67
CA ASP A 291 -10.28 -4.91 19.18
C ASP A 291 -9.23 -5.81 18.48
N ASP A 292 -9.62 -6.56 17.46
CA ASP A 292 -8.70 -7.44 16.74
C ASP A 292 -7.60 -6.65 16.02
N GLU A 293 -6.38 -6.84 16.48
CA GLU A 293 -5.19 -6.17 15.93
C GLU A 293 -4.48 -7.03 14.88
N ILE A 294 -4.46 -8.35 15.09
CA ILE A 294 -3.77 -9.33 14.25
C ILE A 294 -4.79 -10.31 13.70
N PHE A 295 -4.84 -10.39 12.38
CA PHE A 295 -5.74 -11.28 11.65
C PHE A 295 -5.13 -11.73 10.32
N SER A 296 -5.59 -12.87 9.84
CA SER A 296 -5.21 -13.39 8.53
C SER A 296 -5.97 -12.66 7.42
N ARG A 297 -5.47 -12.79 6.18
CA ARG A 297 -6.17 -12.28 4.98
C ARG A 297 -7.58 -12.88 4.84
N ALA A 298 -7.77 -14.16 5.17
CA ALA A 298 -9.06 -14.82 5.11
C ALA A 298 -10.05 -14.19 6.08
N GLN A 299 -9.65 -13.96 7.34
CA GLN A 299 -10.44 -13.28 8.34
C GLN A 299 -10.75 -11.82 7.92
N PHE A 300 -9.78 -11.11 7.36
CA PHE A 300 -10.01 -9.76 6.85
C PHE A 300 -11.10 -9.75 5.77
N ILE A 301 -11.05 -10.65 4.79
CA ILE A 301 -12.07 -10.77 3.74
C ILE A 301 -13.43 -11.12 4.34
N GLU A 302 -13.50 -12.07 5.28
CA GLU A 302 -14.73 -12.50 5.93
C GLU A 302 -15.42 -11.37 6.69
N TRP A 303 -14.64 -10.54 7.40
CA TRP A 303 -15.15 -9.48 8.27
C TRP A 303 -15.36 -8.14 7.57
N PHE A 304 -14.75 -7.96 6.39
CA PHE A 304 -14.73 -6.65 5.73
C PHE A 304 -16.11 -6.23 5.24
N ASN A 305 -16.51 -5.04 5.64
CA ASN A 305 -17.69 -4.33 5.13
C ASN A 305 -17.43 -2.82 5.13
N LEU A 306 -18.32 -2.07 4.46
CA LEU A 306 -18.17 -0.61 4.36
C LEU A 306 -18.67 0.14 5.61
N ASP A 307 -19.45 -0.52 6.47
CA ASP A 307 -20.07 0.13 7.64
C ASP A 307 -19.07 0.36 8.78
N HIS A 308 -17.97 -0.41 8.80
CA HIS A 308 -16.88 -0.29 9.78
C HIS A 308 -15.74 0.61 9.31
N LEU A 309 -15.92 1.36 8.23
CA LEU A 309 -14.94 2.33 7.76
C LEU A 309 -14.94 3.58 8.65
N GLY A 310 -13.77 3.95 9.17
CA GLY A 310 -13.57 5.13 9.99
C GLY A 310 -13.66 6.44 9.19
N LYS A 311 -14.18 7.50 9.82
CA LYS A 311 -14.34 8.83 9.21
C LYS A 311 -13.11 9.72 9.36
N SER A 312 -12.23 9.42 10.31
CA SER A 312 -11.06 10.23 10.64
C SER A 312 -9.82 9.79 9.85
N ALA A 313 -8.94 10.73 9.58
CA ALA A 313 -7.63 10.44 8.99
C ALA A 313 -6.84 9.49 9.91
N ALA A 314 -6.17 8.51 9.32
CA ALA A 314 -5.32 7.57 10.04
C ALA A 314 -3.84 7.97 9.85
N GLN A 315 -3.09 7.97 10.95
CA GLN A 315 -1.67 8.29 10.92
C GLN A 315 -0.83 7.02 10.76
N PHE A 316 0.12 7.05 9.83
CA PHE A 316 1.07 5.97 9.63
C PHE A 316 2.10 5.95 10.76
N ASP A 317 2.28 4.76 11.37
CA ASP A 317 3.25 4.47 12.41
C ASP A 317 4.07 3.25 12.00
N GLU A 318 5.35 3.46 11.67
CA GLU A 318 6.27 2.37 11.28
C GLU A 318 6.59 1.45 12.46
N ILE A 319 6.59 1.95 13.70
CA ILE A 319 6.83 1.12 14.89
C ILE A 319 5.68 0.11 15.05
N LYS A 320 4.45 0.57 14.87
CA LYS A 320 3.28 -0.32 14.90
C LYS A 320 3.29 -1.32 13.74
N LEU A 321 3.69 -0.91 12.53
CA LEU A 321 3.83 -1.82 11.40
C LEU A 321 4.87 -2.91 11.68
N ARG A 322 6.04 -2.55 12.25
CA ARG A 322 7.06 -3.51 12.65
C ARG A 322 6.56 -4.48 13.70
N TRP A 323 5.80 -3.99 14.69
CA TRP A 323 5.17 -4.84 15.69
C TRP A 323 4.18 -5.82 15.03
N VAL A 324 3.31 -5.37 14.13
CA VAL A 324 2.39 -6.25 13.38
C VAL A 324 3.19 -7.30 12.61
N ASN A 325 4.27 -6.88 11.92
CA ASN A 325 5.12 -7.81 11.17
C ASN A 325 5.76 -8.86 12.06
N ALA A 326 6.25 -8.47 13.26
CA ALA A 326 6.80 -9.42 14.23
C ALA A 326 5.76 -10.46 14.70
N GLN A 327 4.48 -10.08 14.87
CA GLN A 327 3.42 -11.02 15.23
C GLN A 327 3.19 -12.04 14.11
N HIS A 328 3.14 -11.61 12.85
CA HIS A 328 3.01 -12.50 11.70
C HIS A 328 4.23 -13.43 11.54
N LEU A 329 5.45 -12.92 11.76
CA LEU A 329 6.66 -13.75 11.75
C LEU A 329 6.60 -14.85 12.81
N LYS A 330 6.20 -14.52 14.03
CA LYS A 330 6.06 -15.48 15.14
C LYS A 330 5.04 -16.58 14.85
N ALA A 331 3.93 -16.21 14.22
CA ALA A 331 2.85 -17.13 13.87
C ALA A 331 3.18 -18.04 12.67
N MET A 332 4.19 -17.68 11.87
CA MET A 332 4.55 -18.42 10.66
C MET A 332 5.21 -19.76 11.02
N ALA A 333 4.91 -20.81 10.25
CA ALA A 333 5.59 -22.09 10.36
C ALA A 333 7.09 -21.95 10.05
N ASP A 334 7.93 -22.63 10.82
CA ASP A 334 9.39 -22.46 10.77
C ASP A 334 9.99 -22.78 9.39
N ASP A 335 9.47 -23.79 8.69
CA ASP A 335 9.92 -24.14 7.34
C ASP A 335 9.56 -23.08 6.31
N ALA A 336 8.35 -22.52 6.38
CA ALA A 336 7.92 -21.42 5.50
C ALA A 336 8.76 -20.15 5.75
N LEU A 337 9.04 -19.85 7.02
CA LEU A 337 9.89 -18.74 7.40
C LEU A 337 11.34 -18.95 6.94
N ALA A 338 11.86 -20.18 7.07
CA ALA A 338 13.19 -20.54 6.59
C ALA A 338 13.36 -20.34 5.08
N ALA A 339 12.32 -20.64 4.28
CA ALA A 339 12.36 -20.40 2.84
C ALA A 339 12.55 -18.91 2.51
N LEU A 340 11.82 -18.01 3.20
CA LEU A 340 11.97 -16.55 3.03
C LEU A 340 13.35 -16.06 3.48
N VAL A 341 13.87 -16.60 4.57
CA VAL A 341 15.21 -16.24 5.10
C VAL A 341 16.30 -16.77 4.18
N ALA A 342 16.14 -17.97 3.60
CA ALA A 342 17.07 -18.53 2.62
C ALA A 342 17.23 -17.62 1.39
N ASP A 343 16.12 -17.03 0.90
CA ASP A 343 16.18 -16.05 -0.19
C ASP A 343 16.96 -14.79 0.21
N GLN A 344 16.81 -14.30 1.43
CA GLN A 344 17.60 -13.17 1.93
C GLN A 344 19.09 -13.53 2.04
N LEU A 345 19.41 -14.72 2.54
CA LEU A 345 20.80 -15.21 2.63
C LEU A 345 21.42 -15.39 1.24
N LYS A 346 20.67 -15.94 0.29
CA LYS A 346 21.12 -16.12 -1.10
C LYS A 346 21.48 -14.79 -1.76
N LYS A 347 20.67 -13.74 -1.57
CA LYS A 347 20.97 -12.36 -2.06
C LYS A 347 22.30 -11.84 -1.50
N ARG A 348 22.75 -12.34 -0.34
CA ARG A 348 24.02 -11.98 0.32
C ARG A 348 25.15 -12.97 0.00
N GLY A 349 24.94 -13.89 -0.94
CA GLY A 349 25.92 -14.92 -1.32
C GLY A 349 26.16 -15.97 -0.23
N THR A 350 25.18 -16.24 0.64
CA THR A 350 25.25 -17.28 1.68
C THR A 350 24.27 -18.40 1.33
N VAL A 351 24.77 -19.64 1.34
CA VAL A 351 23.94 -20.84 1.17
C VAL A 351 23.66 -21.41 2.55
N ALA A 352 22.40 -21.58 2.87
CA ALA A 352 21.95 -22.20 4.11
C ALA A 352 21.78 -23.74 3.92
N ASP A 353 21.77 -24.46 5.02
CA ASP A 353 21.52 -25.89 5.07
C ASP A 353 20.19 -26.20 5.81
N ASP A 354 19.94 -27.47 6.08
CA ASP A 354 18.75 -28.03 6.74
C ASP A 354 18.51 -27.51 8.18
N ARG A 355 19.53 -26.91 8.82
CA ARG A 355 19.39 -26.28 10.14
C ARG A 355 18.64 -24.97 10.14
N LEU A 356 18.44 -24.33 8.96
CA LEU A 356 17.90 -22.97 8.88
C LEU A 356 16.55 -22.84 9.57
N ALA A 357 15.66 -23.81 9.43
CA ALA A 357 14.34 -23.77 10.09
C ALA A 357 14.47 -23.70 11.62
N ARG A 358 15.37 -24.49 12.20
CA ARG A 358 15.66 -24.47 13.65
C ARG A 358 16.33 -23.17 14.10
N VAL A 359 17.19 -22.58 13.25
CA VAL A 359 17.78 -21.24 13.49
C VAL A 359 16.70 -20.19 13.48
N CYS A 360 15.80 -20.19 12.48
CA CYS A 360 14.68 -19.28 12.42
C CYS A 360 13.77 -19.38 13.65
N ALA A 361 13.42 -20.61 14.07
CA ALA A 361 12.63 -20.87 15.26
C ALA A 361 13.28 -20.29 16.54
N LEU A 362 14.59 -20.35 16.63
CA LEU A 362 15.33 -19.83 17.79
C LEU A 362 15.37 -18.31 17.88
N PHE A 363 15.30 -17.61 16.73
CA PHE A 363 15.49 -16.15 16.67
C PHE A 363 14.24 -15.36 16.28
N LYS A 364 13.17 -15.98 15.72
CA LYS A 364 11.99 -15.28 15.21
C LYS A 364 11.31 -14.35 16.24
N ASP A 365 11.36 -14.70 17.52
CA ASP A 365 10.79 -13.89 18.61
C ASP A 365 11.53 -12.57 18.87
N ARG A 366 12.72 -12.43 18.31
CA ARG A 366 13.62 -11.27 18.47
C ARG A 366 13.70 -10.38 17.24
N CYS A 367 12.99 -10.77 16.18
CA CYS A 367 13.06 -10.12 14.89
C CYS A 367 11.71 -9.54 14.50
N ASP A 368 11.74 -8.40 13.84
CA ASP A 368 10.58 -7.73 13.30
C ASP A 368 10.50 -7.82 11.76
N THR A 369 11.56 -8.31 11.09
CA THR A 369 11.61 -8.53 9.64
C THR A 369 12.39 -9.79 9.28
N THR A 370 12.16 -10.33 8.07
CA THR A 370 12.95 -11.45 7.54
C THR A 370 14.40 -11.06 7.28
N VAL A 371 14.68 -9.79 7.03
CA VAL A 371 16.04 -9.25 6.88
C VAL A 371 16.78 -9.31 8.21
N ALA A 372 16.15 -8.85 9.31
CA ALA A 372 16.74 -8.93 10.64
C ALA A 372 16.98 -10.38 11.08
N LEU A 373 16.06 -11.30 10.72
CA LEU A 373 16.23 -12.71 10.97
C LEU A 373 17.38 -13.33 10.15
N ALA A 374 17.54 -12.88 8.89
CA ALA A 374 18.67 -13.30 8.06
C ALA A 374 20.02 -12.80 8.60
N ASP A 375 20.07 -11.63 9.24
CA ASP A 375 21.29 -11.13 9.93
C ASP A 375 21.73 -12.09 11.05
N TRP A 376 20.79 -12.57 11.86
CA TRP A 376 21.06 -13.57 12.86
C TRP A 376 21.45 -14.93 12.25
N ALA A 377 20.71 -15.39 11.25
CA ALA A 377 20.96 -16.69 10.64
C ALA A 377 22.33 -16.73 9.93
N GLN A 378 22.77 -15.64 9.34
CA GLN A 378 24.05 -15.56 8.62
C GLN A 378 25.26 -15.90 9.50
N ILE A 379 25.17 -15.64 10.82
CA ILE A 379 26.24 -15.93 11.78
C ILE A 379 26.53 -17.42 11.85
N PHE A 380 25.54 -18.28 11.58
CA PHE A 380 25.71 -19.73 11.57
C PHE A 380 26.46 -20.27 10.34
N TYR A 381 26.51 -19.46 9.25
CA TYR A 381 27.05 -19.91 7.96
C TYR A 381 28.34 -19.20 7.55
N ARG A 382 28.66 -18.04 8.14
CA ARG A 382 29.88 -17.27 7.84
C ARG A 382 30.77 -17.15 9.08
N ASP A 383 32.00 -16.70 8.89
CA ASP A 383 32.87 -16.33 10.00
C ASP A 383 32.30 -15.11 10.73
N VAL A 384 32.44 -15.14 12.05
CA VAL A 384 31.99 -14.06 12.91
C VAL A 384 33.08 -13.02 13.07
N VAL A 385 32.68 -11.75 12.97
CA VAL A 385 33.56 -10.61 13.30
C VAL A 385 33.29 -10.19 14.74
N VAL A 386 34.23 -10.43 15.61
CA VAL A 386 34.16 -9.99 17.02
C VAL A 386 34.66 -8.56 17.11
N LYS A 387 33.85 -7.66 17.66
CA LYS A 387 34.23 -6.28 17.89
C LYS A 387 35.40 -6.19 18.87
N PRO A 388 36.44 -5.38 18.60
CA PRO A 388 37.59 -5.24 19.49
C PRO A 388 37.21 -4.88 20.93
N GLU A 389 36.21 -4.01 21.09
CA GLU A 389 35.72 -3.53 22.39
C GLU A 389 35.11 -4.70 23.19
N ASP A 390 34.23 -5.50 22.57
CA ASP A 390 33.60 -6.65 23.20
C ASP A 390 34.64 -7.73 23.55
N ARG A 391 35.62 -7.91 22.65
CA ARG A 391 36.70 -8.86 22.90
C ARG A 391 37.54 -8.43 24.11
N SER A 392 37.94 -7.16 24.18
CA SER A 392 38.75 -6.63 25.31
C SER A 392 37.99 -6.67 26.63
N GLN A 393 36.68 -6.40 26.58
CA GLN A 393 35.84 -6.36 27.79
C GLN A 393 35.51 -7.75 28.33
N TYR A 394 35.22 -8.73 27.48
CA TYR A 394 34.68 -10.02 27.91
C TYR A 394 35.70 -11.18 27.83
N VAL A 395 36.70 -11.13 26.93
CA VAL A 395 37.68 -12.18 26.73
C VAL A 395 38.99 -11.82 27.45
N THR A 396 38.93 -11.67 28.76
CA THR A 396 40.05 -11.26 29.59
C THR A 396 40.97 -12.44 29.93
N GLY A 397 42.21 -12.17 30.39
CA GLY A 397 43.13 -13.20 30.87
C GLY A 397 42.55 -14.10 31.97
N ALA A 398 41.70 -13.55 32.83
CA ALA A 398 41.03 -14.27 33.90
C ALA A 398 40.02 -15.34 33.42
N VAL A 399 39.44 -15.14 32.25
CA VAL A 399 38.42 -16.06 31.69
C VAL A 399 39.02 -17.16 30.80
N LYS A 400 40.25 -16.96 30.30
CA LYS A 400 40.90 -17.93 29.38
C LYS A 400 40.98 -19.35 29.90
N PRO A 401 41.36 -19.62 31.18
CA PRO A 401 41.38 -20.97 31.70
C PRO A 401 40.00 -21.67 31.65
N ALA A 402 38.93 -20.92 31.95
CA ALA A 402 37.57 -21.44 31.90
C ALA A 402 37.12 -21.73 30.44
N LEU A 403 37.50 -20.88 29.46
CA LEU A 403 37.25 -21.12 28.04
C LEU A 403 38.01 -22.36 27.53
N MET A 404 39.25 -22.55 27.94
CA MET A 404 40.03 -23.75 27.60
C MET A 404 39.38 -25.03 28.16
N LEU A 405 38.98 -25.02 29.44
CA LEU A 405 38.29 -26.13 30.07
C LEU A 405 36.94 -26.42 29.39
N LEU A 406 36.18 -25.36 29.04
CA LEU A 406 34.92 -25.51 28.30
C LEU A 406 35.16 -26.15 26.94
N THR A 407 36.18 -25.72 26.21
CA THR A 407 36.54 -26.26 24.90
C THR A 407 36.88 -27.75 25.01
N GLU A 408 37.67 -28.15 26.03
CA GLU A 408 37.98 -29.57 26.31
C GLU A 408 36.70 -30.38 26.58
N LYS A 409 35.83 -29.90 27.46
CA LYS A 409 34.58 -30.59 27.81
C LYS A 409 33.66 -30.73 26.59
N LEU A 410 33.48 -29.65 25.80
CA LEU A 410 32.66 -29.65 24.58
C LEU A 410 33.20 -30.58 23.48
N THR A 411 34.52 -30.82 23.44
CA THR A 411 35.12 -31.78 22.50
C THR A 411 34.69 -33.21 22.81
N LYS A 412 34.48 -33.52 24.10
CA LYS A 412 34.23 -34.90 24.61
C LYS A 412 32.76 -35.23 24.88
N CYS A 413 31.89 -34.22 25.11
CA CYS A 413 30.48 -34.44 25.45
C CYS A 413 29.62 -34.82 24.23
N GLY A 414 28.41 -35.34 24.47
CA GLY A 414 27.37 -35.44 23.43
C GLY A 414 27.07 -34.05 22.82
N TRP A 415 26.65 -34.01 21.52
CA TRP A 415 26.35 -32.72 20.89
C TRP A 415 24.85 -32.51 20.81
N ASP A 416 24.22 -32.36 21.95
CA ASP A 416 22.82 -32.01 22.17
C ASP A 416 22.72 -31.00 23.30
N LYS A 417 21.60 -30.30 23.35
CA LYS A 417 21.35 -29.22 24.31
C LYS A 417 21.60 -29.62 25.76
N VAL A 418 21.22 -30.85 26.15
CA VAL A 418 21.35 -31.35 27.53
C VAL A 418 22.80 -31.58 27.88
N SER A 419 23.55 -32.27 27.02
CA SER A 419 24.97 -32.58 27.19
C SER A 419 25.83 -31.30 27.21
N ILE A 420 25.53 -30.34 26.34
CA ILE A 420 26.19 -29.04 26.29
C ILE A 420 25.91 -28.24 27.58
N ALA A 421 24.64 -28.20 28.03
CA ALA A 421 24.30 -27.53 29.28
C ALA A 421 25.00 -28.17 30.50
N ALA A 422 25.15 -29.49 30.53
CA ALA A 422 25.88 -30.19 31.56
C ALA A 422 27.38 -29.81 31.55
N ALA A 423 28.02 -29.82 30.38
CA ALA A 423 29.42 -29.39 30.23
C ALA A 423 29.64 -27.93 30.72
N ILE A 424 28.73 -27.02 30.40
CA ILE A 424 28.78 -25.62 30.89
C ILE A 424 28.70 -25.59 32.42
N LYS A 425 27.76 -26.35 33.05
CA LYS A 425 27.62 -26.43 34.51
C LYS A 425 28.85 -26.99 35.20
N GLU A 426 29.47 -28.04 34.65
CA GLU A 426 30.72 -28.59 35.16
C GLU A 426 31.85 -27.57 35.19
N VAL A 427 32.00 -26.76 34.11
CA VAL A 427 33.01 -25.69 34.04
C VAL A 427 32.73 -24.62 35.09
N LEU A 428 31.48 -24.20 35.25
CA LEU A 428 31.10 -23.20 36.27
C LEU A 428 31.43 -23.69 37.68
N ALA A 429 31.15 -24.96 37.97
CA ALA A 429 31.48 -25.56 39.27
C ALA A 429 33.01 -25.66 39.50
N ALA A 430 33.75 -26.09 38.48
CA ALA A 430 35.20 -26.23 38.57
C ALA A 430 35.95 -24.90 38.71
N THR A 431 35.41 -23.82 38.15
CA THR A 431 36.05 -22.48 38.13
C THR A 431 35.46 -21.54 39.16
N ALA A 432 34.43 -21.94 39.89
CA ALA A 432 33.67 -21.10 40.83
C ALA A 432 33.08 -19.81 40.16
N MET A 433 32.89 -19.82 38.83
CA MET A 433 32.33 -18.69 38.07
C MET A 433 30.81 -18.70 38.05
N LYS A 434 30.22 -17.53 37.97
CA LYS A 434 28.78 -17.38 37.73
C LYS A 434 28.48 -17.47 36.22
N MET A 435 27.27 -17.93 35.88
CA MET A 435 26.84 -18.11 34.48
C MET A 435 27.17 -16.88 33.55
N PRO A 436 26.89 -15.61 33.91
CA PRO A 436 27.21 -14.49 33.04
C PRO A 436 28.72 -14.34 32.75
N GLN A 437 29.59 -14.69 33.73
CA GLN A 437 31.04 -14.53 33.57
C GLN A 437 31.62 -15.52 32.53
N LEU A 438 31.01 -16.67 32.31
CA LEU A 438 31.40 -17.64 31.27
C LEU A 438 30.56 -17.41 29.98
N ALA A 439 29.24 -17.15 30.11
CA ALA A 439 28.36 -17.07 28.96
C ALA A 439 28.64 -15.86 28.06
N MET A 440 29.00 -14.69 28.63
CA MET A 440 29.28 -13.50 27.83
C MET A 440 30.49 -13.66 26.92
N PRO A 441 31.68 -14.08 27.40
CA PRO A 441 32.82 -14.34 26.50
C PRO A 441 32.51 -15.41 25.43
N VAL A 442 31.80 -16.51 25.80
CA VAL A 442 31.42 -17.53 24.82
C VAL A 442 30.50 -16.95 23.74
N ARG A 443 29.48 -16.14 24.10
CA ARG A 443 28.60 -15.48 23.15
C ARG A 443 29.38 -14.52 22.23
N VAL A 444 30.27 -13.73 22.78
CA VAL A 444 31.11 -12.82 22.01
C VAL A 444 31.98 -13.57 20.99
N LEU A 445 32.63 -14.64 21.41
CA LEU A 445 33.48 -15.46 20.51
C LEU A 445 32.67 -16.22 19.48
N VAL A 446 31.51 -16.81 19.89
CA VAL A 446 30.72 -17.67 19.01
C VAL A 446 29.73 -16.87 18.12
N MET A 447 29.17 -15.79 18.63
CA MET A 447 28.11 -15.03 17.93
C MET A 447 28.50 -13.60 17.61
N GLY A 448 29.62 -13.06 18.11
CA GLY A 448 30.02 -11.65 17.92
C GLY A 448 29.18 -10.67 18.71
N THR A 449 28.34 -11.12 19.66
CA THR A 449 27.43 -10.28 20.46
C THR A 449 27.14 -10.92 21.82
N THR A 450 26.79 -10.10 22.79
CA THR A 450 26.42 -10.55 24.14
C THR A 450 24.94 -10.92 24.28
N GLN A 451 24.08 -10.40 23.39
CA GLN A 451 22.63 -10.60 23.48
C GLN A 451 22.16 -11.69 22.52
N THR A 452 21.95 -12.88 23.04
CA THR A 452 21.52 -14.05 22.24
C THR A 452 20.45 -14.85 23.00
N PRO A 453 19.79 -15.85 22.38
CA PRO A 453 19.04 -16.91 23.05
C PRO A 453 19.89 -17.73 24.03
N SER A 454 19.36 -18.83 24.55
CA SER A 454 20.08 -19.70 25.47
C SER A 454 21.37 -20.25 24.84
N LEU A 455 22.46 -20.27 25.62
CA LEU A 455 23.78 -20.59 25.11
C LEU A 455 23.86 -22.02 24.57
N ASP A 456 23.28 -22.98 25.29
CA ASP A 456 23.19 -24.37 24.91
C ASP A 456 22.53 -24.61 23.55
N ALA A 457 21.41 -23.92 23.28
CA ALA A 457 20.71 -24.02 22.00
C ALA A 457 21.52 -23.42 20.84
N ILE A 458 22.22 -22.32 21.10
CA ILE A 458 23.11 -21.69 20.09
C ILE A 458 24.26 -22.62 19.73
N LEU A 459 24.94 -23.17 20.74
CA LEU A 459 26.09 -24.06 20.53
C LEU A 459 25.67 -25.32 19.78
N GLU A 460 24.53 -25.93 20.17
CA GLU A 460 23.99 -27.11 19.48
C GLU A 460 23.79 -26.83 17.98
N LEU A 461 23.09 -25.74 17.63
CA LEU A 461 22.79 -25.37 16.23
C LEU A 461 24.03 -24.94 15.45
N MET A 462 25.01 -24.29 16.11
CA MET A 462 26.25 -23.87 15.47
C MET A 462 27.07 -25.08 14.99
N GLY A 463 27.04 -26.16 15.69
CA GLY A 463 27.82 -27.36 15.41
C GLY A 463 29.18 -27.37 16.11
N ARG A 464 29.62 -28.58 16.54
CA ARG A 464 30.82 -28.82 17.37
C ARG A 464 32.08 -28.17 16.79
N GLU A 465 32.38 -28.48 15.53
CA GLU A 465 33.61 -28.02 14.88
C GLU A 465 33.71 -26.48 14.86
N LYS A 466 32.64 -25.81 14.46
CA LYS A 466 32.61 -24.34 14.38
C LYS A 466 32.69 -23.68 15.75
N VAL A 467 32.00 -24.23 16.76
CA VAL A 467 32.08 -23.73 18.14
C VAL A 467 33.50 -23.83 18.68
N ILE A 468 34.14 -25.00 18.54
CA ILE A 468 35.50 -25.24 19.04
C ILE A 468 36.50 -24.30 18.33
N ALA A 469 36.41 -24.18 17.00
CA ALA A 469 37.28 -23.29 16.24
C ALA A 469 37.16 -21.83 16.72
N ARG A 470 35.92 -21.36 16.96
CA ARG A 470 35.67 -19.96 17.44
C ARG A 470 36.15 -19.74 18.87
N LEU A 471 36.01 -20.73 19.76
CA LEU A 471 36.52 -20.65 21.13
C LEU A 471 38.06 -20.65 21.18
N GLN A 472 38.73 -21.39 20.29
CA GLN A 472 40.19 -21.46 20.21
C GLN A 472 40.81 -20.17 19.64
N SER A 473 40.01 -19.30 18.99
CA SER A 473 40.48 -17.99 18.52
C SER A 473 40.60 -16.95 19.65
N SER A 474 40.43 -17.35 20.91
CA SER A 474 40.42 -16.49 22.11
C SER A 474 41.82 -15.94 22.52
#